data_410a3de29b87eb79382577ea59f2e1f6
#
_entry.id   410a3de29b87eb79382577ea59f2e1f6
#
_cell.length_a   1.000
_cell.length_b   1.000
_cell.length_c   1.000
_cell.angle_alpha   90.00
_cell.angle_beta   90.00
_cell.angle_gamma   90.00
#
_symmetry.space_group_name_H-M   'P 1'
#
loop_
_entity.id
_entity.type
_entity.pdbx_description
1 polymer ?
#
loop_
_entity_poly.entity_id
_entity_poly.type
_entity_poly.pdbx_seq_one_letter_code
_entity_poly.pdbx_strand_id
1 'polypeptide(L)'
;MLVVLSIKNQSEIKLAKSTVFVKSVLASALLVAFAAPSFAKDENLEKISAMKTTNTAIDIPTVPQTGANVEKLKANLKRIKMPEGFKIELYAVVPDARYMAVAPSTNMLFVGTRKTTVWAVTDRNGDMTADEVKPFAPSIKFKNPNGVCWTKDGFLIVVESNRVLNFPAAEYFYEGPDVAVITAVQEGGLIPAEEVSFNHTGRTCKVADDGKVYITLGQPYNVQPKDKIDLYNKTGIGGVIRLNPFDGSGKEVYAMGMRNPAGMDINPKDKTIWTTDNQVDGLGDDVPPGELNRITKAGQHFGFPYWNGHFKVAGSGAAPELKDMKEPANAVFPQVEFPAHQAQLGMTFYTGKAFPKKYQGGIFVASHGSWNRTTPSGYLINYVPLNADGTAGKAEVFADGFIDMTTKRAFGRPVDVANLPDGSILVSDDYAGAIYRISYVGN
;
A
#
# COMPACT_ATOMS: atom_id res chain seq x y z
N MET A 1 16.64 49.02 -4.73
CA MET A 1 17.25 49.57 -5.94
C MET A 1 17.21 48.52 -7.02
N LEU A 2 16.20 48.65 -7.87
CA LEU A 2 15.93 47.73 -9.00
C LEU A 2 16.91 48.03 -10.12
N VAL A 3 17.39 47.00 -10.82
CA VAL A 3 17.82 47.12 -12.22
C VAL A 3 17.20 45.98 -13.01
N VAL A 4 16.23 46.34 -13.82
CA VAL A 4 15.63 45.55 -14.87
C VAL A 4 16.47 45.80 -16.14
N LEU A 5 16.85 44.74 -16.85
CA LEU A 5 17.34 44.85 -18.23
C LEU A 5 16.50 43.93 -19.15
N SER A 6 15.67 44.62 -19.91
CA SER A 6 14.97 44.11 -21.06
C SER A 6 15.86 44.23 -22.28
N ILE A 7 15.97 43.22 -23.13
CA ILE A 7 16.41 43.40 -24.53
C ILE A 7 15.39 42.74 -25.45
N LYS A 8 14.85 43.61 -26.31
CA LYS A 8 13.95 43.26 -27.43
C LYS A 8 14.75 43.24 -28.74
N ASN A 9 14.33 42.30 -29.59
CA ASN A 9 14.12 42.37 -31.02
C ASN A 9 15.21 42.55 -32.08
N GLN A 10 15.20 41.56 -32.96
CA GLN A 10 15.06 41.60 -34.43
C GLN A 10 16.14 42.28 -35.28
N SER A 11 16.65 41.58 -36.26
CA SER A 11 16.26 41.80 -37.67
C SER A 11 17.11 40.98 -38.67
N GLU A 12 16.47 40.54 -39.69
CA GLU A 12 16.90 39.87 -40.94
C GLU A 12 18.12 40.54 -41.59
N ILE A 13 18.98 39.72 -42.23
CA ILE A 13 19.77 40.16 -43.40
C ILE A 13 19.83 39.02 -44.44
N LYS A 14 19.57 39.48 -45.69
CA LYS A 14 19.39 38.76 -46.93
C LYS A 14 20.63 38.03 -47.47
N LEU A 15 20.34 37.00 -48.27
CA LEU A 15 21.26 36.35 -49.22
C LEU A 15 21.89 37.37 -50.18
N ALA A 16 23.17 37.18 -50.48
CA ALA A 16 23.78 37.56 -51.73
C ALA A 16 24.74 36.46 -52.25
N LYS A 17 24.49 35.96 -53.44
CA LYS A 17 25.34 35.04 -54.23
C LYS A 17 26.51 35.79 -54.80
N SER A 18 27.71 35.19 -54.83
CA SER A 18 28.68 35.32 -55.95
C SER A 18 29.79 34.24 -55.88
N THR A 19 29.91 33.54 -56.79
CA THR A 19 30.75 32.84 -57.74
C THR A 19 32.27 32.70 -57.41
N VAL A 20 32.65 31.42 -57.36
CA VAL A 20 33.89 30.75 -57.86
C VAL A 20 35.22 31.49 -57.82
N PHE A 21 36.17 30.91 -57.07
CA PHE A 21 37.57 30.72 -57.50
C PHE A 21 38.18 29.49 -56.85
N VAL A 22 38.58 28.56 -57.71
CA VAL A 22 39.37 27.35 -57.37
C VAL A 22 40.82 27.75 -57.17
N LYS A 23 41.40 27.45 -56.03
CA LYS A 23 42.84 27.25 -55.85
C LYS A 23 43.10 26.21 -54.77
N SER A 24 43.78 25.16 -55.21
CA SER A 24 44.36 24.09 -54.42
C SER A 24 45.26 24.61 -53.29
N VAL A 25 45.02 24.22 -52.06
CA VAL A 25 46.02 24.26 -50.99
C VAL A 25 45.90 22.96 -50.19
N LEU A 26 47.04 22.33 -50.03
CA LEU A 26 47.28 21.05 -49.35
C LEU A 26 46.49 20.91 -48.04
N ALA A 27 45.82 19.81 -47.89
CA ALA A 27 45.20 19.40 -46.63
C ALA A 27 46.28 18.94 -45.66
N SER A 28 46.61 19.79 -44.67
CA SER A 28 47.21 19.34 -43.41
C SER A 28 46.11 18.86 -42.53
N ALA A 29 45.85 17.58 -42.45
CA ALA A 29 44.93 16.96 -41.49
C ALA A 29 45.52 17.10 -40.09
N LEU A 30 45.05 18.13 -39.34
CA LEU A 30 45.18 18.14 -37.90
C LEU A 30 44.24 17.09 -37.34
N LEU A 31 44.77 15.90 -37.03
CA LEU A 31 44.13 14.98 -36.09
C LEU A 31 44.08 15.67 -34.71
N VAL A 32 43.00 16.35 -34.41
CA VAL A 32 42.66 16.65 -33.02
C VAL A 32 42.23 15.31 -32.39
N ALA A 33 43.17 14.65 -31.77
CA ALA A 33 42.85 13.56 -30.86
C ALA A 33 42.03 14.18 -29.72
N PHE A 34 40.72 13.95 -29.73
CA PHE A 34 39.94 14.07 -28.51
C PHE A 34 40.49 13.07 -27.50
N ALA A 35 41.41 13.51 -26.67
CA ALA A 35 41.73 12.80 -25.43
C ALA A 35 40.42 12.71 -24.69
N ALA A 36 39.77 11.56 -24.67
CA ALA A 36 38.76 11.29 -23.69
C ALA A 36 39.34 11.70 -22.32
N PRO A 37 38.60 12.46 -21.48
CA PRO A 37 39.06 12.71 -20.15
C PRO A 37 39.36 11.37 -19.51
N SER A 38 40.64 11.05 -19.31
CA SER A 38 41.00 9.99 -18.38
C SER A 38 40.51 10.48 -17.04
N PHE A 39 39.37 9.95 -16.56
CA PHE A 39 39.04 10.10 -15.17
C PHE A 39 40.24 9.56 -14.39
N ALA A 40 41.05 10.46 -13.84
CA ALA A 40 42.08 10.07 -12.90
C ALA A 40 41.37 9.21 -11.85
N LYS A 41 41.85 7.98 -11.69
CA LYS A 41 41.33 7.05 -10.72
C LYS A 41 41.33 7.79 -9.38
N ASP A 42 40.15 8.06 -8.83
CA ASP A 42 40.05 8.76 -7.57
C ASP A 42 40.53 7.80 -6.47
N GLU A 43 41.77 7.96 -6.06
CA GLU A 43 42.39 7.13 -4.99
C GLU A 43 41.59 7.17 -3.69
N ASN A 44 40.82 8.24 -3.45
CA ASN A 44 39.96 8.32 -2.29
C ASN A 44 38.72 7.46 -2.45
N LEU A 45 38.16 7.38 -3.66
CA LEU A 45 37.04 6.50 -3.97
C LEU A 45 37.45 5.03 -3.83
N GLU A 46 38.67 4.66 -4.27
CA GLU A 46 39.20 3.30 -4.04
C GLU A 46 39.42 3.01 -2.55
N LYS A 47 39.94 3.98 -1.78
CA LYS A 47 40.08 3.80 -0.33
C LYS A 47 38.74 3.67 0.37
N ILE A 48 37.72 4.45 -0.03
CA ILE A 48 36.37 4.36 0.51
C ILE A 48 35.73 3.02 0.15
N SER A 49 35.87 2.56 -1.09
CA SER A 49 35.31 1.27 -1.53
C SER A 49 36.02 0.06 -0.91
N ALA A 50 37.29 0.24 -0.49
CA ALA A 50 38.04 -0.79 0.26
C ALA A 50 37.69 -0.85 1.76
N MET A 51 36.95 0.13 2.28
CA MET A 51 36.42 0.10 3.66
C MET A 51 35.33 -0.96 3.74
N LYS A 52 35.69 -2.15 4.24
CA LYS A 52 34.76 -3.29 4.29
C LYS A 52 33.71 -3.16 5.39
N THR A 53 34.03 -2.54 6.51
CA THR A 53 33.11 -2.30 7.63
C THR A 53 33.62 -1.16 8.50
N THR A 54 32.72 -0.36 9.05
CA THR A 54 33.04 0.44 10.24
C THR A 54 32.85 -0.44 11.46
N ASN A 55 33.55 -0.18 12.56
CA ASN A 55 33.39 -0.90 13.84
C ASN A 55 31.97 -0.77 14.43
N THR A 56 31.09 -0.02 13.79
CA THR A 56 29.69 0.18 14.12
C THR A 56 28.74 -0.64 13.25
N ALA A 57 29.26 -1.47 12.34
CA ALA A 57 28.44 -2.39 11.56
C ALA A 57 27.76 -3.39 12.50
N ILE A 58 26.44 -3.39 12.49
CA ILE A 58 25.62 -4.37 13.21
C ILE A 58 25.16 -5.40 12.21
N ASP A 59 25.41 -6.68 12.50
CA ASP A 59 24.83 -7.78 11.74
C ASP A 59 23.31 -7.77 11.97
N ILE A 60 22.55 -7.42 10.94
CA ILE A 60 21.09 -7.48 10.97
C ILE A 60 20.68 -8.90 10.59
N PRO A 61 20.06 -9.67 11.49
CA PRO A 61 19.68 -11.05 11.19
C PRO A 61 18.62 -11.10 10.11
N THR A 62 18.78 -12.02 9.16
CA THR A 62 17.84 -12.26 8.07
C THR A 62 16.85 -13.38 8.42
N VAL A 63 15.67 -13.35 7.81
CA VAL A 63 14.69 -14.44 7.90
C VAL A 63 15.11 -15.55 6.93
N PRO A 64 15.25 -16.80 7.36
CA PRO A 64 15.60 -17.91 6.47
C PRO A 64 14.57 -18.08 5.34
N GLN A 65 15.07 -18.10 4.10
CA GLN A 65 14.27 -18.31 2.88
C GLN A 65 14.35 -19.77 2.38
N THR A 66 14.91 -20.67 3.16
CA THR A 66 15.03 -22.11 2.88
C THR A 66 14.67 -22.96 4.10
N GLY A 67 14.50 -24.26 3.91
CA GLY A 67 14.27 -25.21 4.99
C GLY A 67 12.82 -25.69 5.13
N ALA A 68 12.54 -26.44 6.18
CA ALA A 68 11.28 -27.20 6.35
C ALA A 68 10.02 -26.30 6.33
N ASN A 69 10.10 -25.07 6.85
CA ASN A 69 8.98 -24.14 6.82
C ASN A 69 8.63 -23.69 5.38
N VAL A 70 9.63 -23.40 4.59
CA VAL A 70 9.49 -23.04 3.18
C VAL A 70 8.81 -24.17 2.40
N GLU A 71 9.26 -25.39 2.56
CA GLU A 71 8.67 -26.54 1.88
C GLU A 71 7.22 -26.81 2.33
N LYS A 72 6.90 -26.58 3.59
CA LYS A 72 5.52 -26.65 4.09
C LYS A 72 4.63 -25.56 3.45
N LEU A 73 5.12 -24.32 3.34
CA LEU A 73 4.40 -23.22 2.68
C LEU A 73 4.14 -23.56 1.21
N LYS A 74 5.16 -24.00 0.47
CA LYS A 74 5.02 -24.44 -0.93
C LYS A 74 4.01 -25.60 -1.07
N ALA A 75 4.01 -26.55 -0.15
CA ALA A 75 3.05 -27.65 -0.15
C ALA A 75 1.61 -27.18 0.07
N ASN A 76 1.41 -26.16 0.92
CA ASN A 76 0.08 -25.57 1.16
C ASN A 76 -0.47 -24.87 -0.09
N LEU A 77 0.38 -24.26 -0.92
CA LEU A 77 -0.05 -23.57 -2.14
C LEU A 77 -0.73 -24.50 -3.17
N LYS A 78 -0.47 -25.80 -3.12
CA LYS A 78 -1.13 -26.80 -3.99
C LYS A 78 -2.63 -26.91 -3.73
N ARG A 79 -3.14 -26.34 -2.63
CA ARG A 79 -4.56 -26.33 -2.27
C ARG A 79 -5.29 -25.11 -2.84
N ILE A 80 -4.56 -24.10 -3.25
CA ILE A 80 -5.14 -22.85 -3.76
C ILE A 80 -5.76 -23.11 -5.12
N LYS A 81 -7.01 -22.71 -5.25
CA LYS A 81 -7.78 -22.78 -6.48
C LYS A 81 -7.89 -21.40 -7.08
N MET A 82 -7.61 -21.30 -8.35
CA MET A 82 -7.66 -20.08 -9.14
C MET A 82 -8.22 -20.37 -10.55
N PRO A 83 -8.61 -19.35 -11.32
CA PRO A 83 -8.96 -19.52 -12.72
C PRO A 83 -7.79 -20.14 -13.52
N GLU A 84 -8.13 -20.83 -14.59
CA GLU A 84 -7.16 -21.46 -15.48
C GLU A 84 -6.12 -20.46 -16.02
N GLY A 85 -4.88 -20.93 -16.18
CA GLY A 85 -3.73 -20.11 -16.63
C GLY A 85 -3.06 -19.29 -15.54
N PHE A 86 -3.58 -19.28 -14.30
CA PHE A 86 -2.89 -18.62 -13.18
C PHE A 86 -2.02 -19.60 -12.38
N LYS A 87 -0.92 -19.09 -11.86
CA LYS A 87 0.05 -19.78 -11.02
C LYS A 87 0.28 -18.99 -9.74
N ILE A 88 0.36 -19.68 -8.59
CA ILE A 88 0.75 -19.10 -7.30
C ILE A 88 2.05 -19.75 -6.81
N GLU A 89 2.97 -18.94 -6.35
CA GLU A 89 4.28 -19.36 -5.85
C GLU A 89 4.62 -18.64 -4.56
N LEU A 90 5.47 -19.24 -3.72
CA LEU A 90 6.04 -18.55 -2.57
C LEU A 90 7.07 -17.54 -3.06
N TYR A 91 6.84 -16.26 -2.79
CA TYR A 91 7.77 -15.17 -3.09
C TYR A 91 8.77 -14.98 -1.96
N ALA A 92 8.29 -14.93 -0.70
CA ALA A 92 9.14 -14.73 0.48
C ALA A 92 8.50 -15.31 1.75
N VAL A 93 9.35 -15.69 2.71
CA VAL A 93 8.95 -15.89 4.10
C VAL A 93 9.14 -14.59 4.86
N VAL A 94 8.04 -13.99 5.32
CA VAL A 94 8.04 -12.69 6.02
C VAL A 94 7.13 -12.77 7.23
N PRO A 95 7.67 -12.82 8.45
CA PRO A 95 6.86 -12.95 9.66
C PRO A 95 5.88 -11.79 9.84
N ASP A 96 4.60 -12.10 10.12
CA ASP A 96 3.53 -11.12 10.31
C ASP A 96 3.39 -10.16 9.10
N ALA A 97 3.50 -10.69 7.87
CA ALA A 97 3.45 -9.89 6.63
C ALA A 97 2.08 -9.25 6.45
N ARG A 98 2.03 -7.91 6.44
CA ARG A 98 0.78 -7.19 6.26
C ARG A 98 0.81 -6.29 5.04
N TYR A 99 0.67 -4.96 5.18
CA TYR A 99 0.63 -4.09 4.01
C TYR A 99 1.98 -3.96 3.34
N MET A 100 1.95 -3.86 2.02
CA MET A 100 3.11 -3.93 1.16
C MET A 100 3.29 -2.65 0.35
N ALA A 101 4.54 -2.22 0.18
CA ALA A 101 4.91 -1.10 -0.68
C ALA A 101 6.09 -1.51 -1.58
N VAL A 102 5.82 -1.69 -2.87
CA VAL A 102 6.86 -1.97 -3.88
C VAL A 102 7.62 -0.69 -4.15
N ALA A 103 8.94 -0.72 -4.02
CA ALA A 103 9.80 0.43 -4.21
C ALA A 103 9.85 0.84 -5.70
N PRO A 104 9.79 2.15 -6.01
CA PRO A 104 9.61 2.62 -7.38
C PRO A 104 10.82 2.39 -8.29
N SER A 105 12.05 2.33 -7.73
CA SER A 105 13.28 2.24 -8.52
C SER A 105 13.93 0.87 -8.51
N THR A 106 13.83 0.14 -7.41
CA THR A 106 14.54 -1.14 -7.21
C THR A 106 13.63 -2.37 -7.24
N ASN A 107 12.32 -2.17 -7.24
CA ASN A 107 11.29 -3.21 -7.10
C ASN A 107 11.38 -4.02 -5.79
N MET A 108 12.27 -3.66 -4.86
CA MET A 108 12.27 -4.26 -3.55
C MET A 108 10.95 -3.97 -2.82
N LEU A 109 10.65 -4.76 -1.80
CA LEU A 109 9.39 -4.66 -1.09
C LEU A 109 9.62 -4.24 0.36
N PHE A 110 8.87 -3.25 0.82
CA PHE A 110 8.74 -2.93 2.24
C PHE A 110 7.42 -3.46 2.77
N VAL A 111 7.48 -4.14 3.92
CA VAL A 111 6.32 -4.86 4.47
C VAL A 111 6.08 -4.41 5.90
N GLY A 112 4.91 -3.81 6.13
CA GLY A 112 4.46 -3.44 7.45
C GLY A 112 3.96 -4.64 8.26
N THR A 113 3.93 -4.49 9.58
CA THR A 113 3.45 -5.53 10.50
C THR A 113 2.55 -4.95 11.59
N ARG A 114 1.87 -5.81 12.33
CA ARG A 114 1.13 -5.42 13.55
C ARG A 114 1.97 -5.49 14.82
N LYS A 115 3.26 -5.76 14.69
CA LYS A 115 4.21 -5.86 15.81
C LYS A 115 5.11 -4.62 15.86
N THR A 116 6.40 -4.83 15.69
CA THR A 116 7.41 -3.78 15.89
C THR A 116 8.44 -3.75 14.76
N THR A 117 8.17 -4.38 13.64
CA THR A 117 9.13 -4.51 12.53
C THR A 117 8.49 -4.06 11.23
N VAL A 118 9.21 -3.28 10.45
CA VAL A 118 9.03 -3.16 8.99
C VAL A 118 10.09 -4.06 8.35
N TRP A 119 9.69 -4.89 7.40
CA TRP A 119 10.62 -5.75 6.68
C TRP A 119 11.05 -5.14 5.36
N ALA A 120 12.32 -5.26 5.03
CA ALA A 120 12.88 -5.05 3.70
C ALA A 120 13.06 -6.42 3.04
N VAL A 121 12.50 -6.58 1.85
CA VAL A 121 12.50 -7.83 1.08
C VAL A 121 13.11 -7.56 -0.28
N THR A 122 14.17 -8.27 -0.65
CA THR A 122 14.90 -8.07 -1.89
C THR A 122 14.97 -9.34 -2.72
N ASP A 123 14.77 -9.20 -4.01
CA ASP A 123 15.05 -10.17 -5.06
C ASP A 123 16.20 -9.59 -5.90
N ARG A 124 17.44 -9.98 -5.58
CA ARG A 124 18.65 -9.39 -6.18
C ARG A 124 18.98 -10.01 -7.54
N ASN A 125 18.60 -11.28 -7.73
CA ASN A 125 18.88 -12.02 -8.96
C ASN A 125 17.76 -11.91 -9.99
N GLY A 126 16.59 -11.35 -9.62
CA GLY A 126 15.46 -11.11 -10.52
C GLY A 126 14.67 -12.37 -10.89
N ASP A 127 14.77 -13.45 -10.09
CA ASP A 127 14.08 -14.72 -10.38
C ASP A 127 12.64 -14.76 -9.86
N MET A 128 12.14 -13.65 -9.30
CA MET A 128 10.82 -13.50 -8.71
C MET A 128 10.62 -14.33 -7.42
N THR A 129 11.73 -14.58 -6.72
CA THR A 129 11.75 -15.15 -5.37
C THR A 129 12.71 -14.30 -4.53
N ALA A 130 12.32 -13.94 -3.32
CA ALA A 130 13.19 -13.10 -2.50
C ALA A 130 14.45 -13.85 -2.03
N ASP A 131 15.60 -13.22 -2.22
CA ASP A 131 16.89 -13.70 -1.73
C ASP A 131 17.10 -13.36 -0.26
N GLU A 132 16.61 -12.19 0.17
CA GLU A 132 16.83 -11.68 1.51
C GLU A 132 15.60 -11.00 2.09
N VAL A 133 15.34 -11.28 3.37
CA VAL A 133 14.32 -10.60 4.18
C VAL A 133 14.97 -10.21 5.50
N LYS A 134 14.98 -8.91 5.80
CA LYS A 134 15.58 -8.38 7.02
C LYS A 134 14.79 -7.22 7.61
N PRO A 135 14.92 -6.93 8.93
CA PRO A 135 14.33 -5.74 9.51
C PRO A 135 14.85 -4.46 8.82
N PHE A 136 13.93 -3.62 8.39
CA PHE A 136 14.24 -2.26 7.96
C PHE A 136 14.36 -1.34 9.18
N ALA A 137 15.36 -0.47 9.19
CA ALA A 137 15.60 0.55 10.22
C ALA A 137 15.52 -0.01 11.66
N PRO A 138 16.32 -1.01 12.05
CA PRO A 138 16.23 -1.65 13.35
C PRO A 138 16.58 -0.72 14.53
N SER A 139 17.21 0.42 14.29
CA SER A 139 17.42 1.49 15.28
C SER A 139 16.11 2.21 15.68
N ILE A 140 15.06 2.12 14.85
CA ILE A 140 13.76 2.71 15.11
C ILE A 140 12.88 1.73 15.89
N LYS A 141 12.36 2.19 17.02
CA LYS A 141 11.36 1.43 17.79
C LYS A 141 9.98 1.66 17.23
N PHE A 142 9.58 0.83 16.28
CA PHE A 142 8.25 0.92 15.70
C PHE A 142 7.16 0.42 16.66
N LYS A 143 5.94 0.97 16.50
CA LYS A 143 4.73 0.58 17.24
C LYS A 143 3.60 0.30 16.27
N ASN A 144 3.41 -0.96 15.90
CA ASN A 144 2.41 -1.38 14.92
C ASN A 144 2.55 -0.62 13.57
N PRO A 145 3.71 -0.73 12.90
CA PRO A 145 3.99 -0.06 11.63
C PRO A 145 3.28 -0.76 10.47
N ASN A 146 1.96 -0.79 10.51
CA ASN A 146 1.14 -1.58 9.61
C ASN A 146 1.06 -0.96 8.20
N GLY A 147 0.93 0.37 8.11
CA GLY A 147 0.80 1.08 6.84
C GLY A 147 2.16 1.47 6.27
N VAL A 148 2.41 1.07 5.03
CA VAL A 148 3.59 1.48 4.26
C VAL A 148 3.14 1.97 2.88
N CYS A 149 3.69 3.09 2.41
CA CYS A 149 3.40 3.65 1.09
C CYS A 149 4.50 4.59 0.61
N TRP A 150 4.52 4.90 -0.70
CA TRP A 150 5.52 5.75 -1.30
C TRP A 150 4.98 7.11 -1.69
N THR A 151 5.77 8.16 -1.51
CA THR A 151 5.58 9.42 -2.23
C THR A 151 6.05 9.29 -3.68
N LYS A 152 5.65 10.21 -4.53
CA LYS A 152 6.13 10.27 -5.93
C LYS A 152 7.65 10.51 -6.02
N ASP A 153 8.21 11.20 -5.03
CA ASP A 153 9.64 11.54 -4.97
C ASP A 153 10.48 10.42 -4.34
N GLY A 154 9.92 9.23 -4.13
CA GLY A 154 10.65 8.06 -3.63
C GLY A 154 10.92 8.07 -2.12
N PHE A 155 10.05 8.70 -1.33
CA PHE A 155 10.11 8.63 0.13
C PHE A 155 9.17 7.53 0.64
N LEU A 156 9.66 6.65 1.48
CA LEU A 156 8.84 5.64 2.14
C LEU A 156 8.14 6.26 3.36
N ILE A 157 6.82 6.21 3.36
CA ILE A 157 6.01 6.59 4.54
C ILE A 157 5.68 5.33 5.32
N VAL A 158 5.91 5.37 6.62
CA VAL A 158 5.48 4.33 7.57
C VAL A 158 4.46 4.95 8.52
N VAL A 159 3.26 4.39 8.50
CA VAL A 159 2.17 4.83 9.39
C VAL A 159 1.98 3.81 10.49
N GLU A 160 2.21 4.25 11.70
CA GLU A 160 1.97 3.49 12.91
C GLU A 160 0.56 3.76 13.48
N SER A 161 0.22 3.14 14.56
CA SER A 161 -1.10 3.36 15.21
C SER A 161 -1.39 4.83 15.48
N ASN A 162 -0.36 5.63 15.88
CA ASN A 162 -0.54 7.03 16.27
C ASN A 162 0.66 7.93 15.94
N ARG A 163 1.50 7.53 14.95
CA ARG A 163 2.68 8.27 14.49
C ARG A 163 2.85 8.10 12.98
N VAL A 164 3.47 9.08 12.30
CA VAL A 164 3.84 8.98 10.87
C VAL A 164 5.31 9.30 10.71
N LEU A 165 6.05 8.38 10.11
CA LEU A 165 7.46 8.50 9.79
C LEU A 165 7.66 8.53 8.28
N ASN A 166 8.65 9.31 7.83
CA ASN A 166 9.00 9.44 6.44
C ASN A 166 10.51 9.16 6.28
N PHE A 167 10.85 8.23 5.41
CA PHE A 167 12.22 7.76 5.18
C PHE A 167 12.66 8.15 3.77
N PRO A 168 13.49 9.18 3.61
CA PRO A 168 14.09 9.52 2.33
C PRO A 168 15.03 8.40 1.88
N ALA A 169 14.95 8.05 0.58
CA ALA A 169 15.83 7.08 -0.05
C ALA A 169 15.92 5.70 0.66
N ALA A 170 14.82 5.24 1.28
CA ALA A 170 14.77 3.98 2.02
C ALA A 170 15.26 2.77 1.19
N GLU A 171 14.96 2.74 -0.10
CA GLU A 171 15.37 1.67 -1.02
C GLU A 171 16.88 1.61 -1.28
N TYR A 172 17.63 2.64 -0.92
CA TYR A 172 19.09 2.70 -1.08
C TYR A 172 19.83 2.54 0.25
N PHE A 173 19.20 2.80 1.39
CA PHE A 173 19.81 2.80 2.72
C PHE A 173 19.25 1.72 3.66
N TYR A 174 18.58 0.70 3.14
CA TYR A 174 18.01 -0.39 3.95
C TYR A 174 19.04 -1.39 4.49
N GLU A 175 20.29 -1.36 3.99
CA GLU A 175 21.35 -2.31 4.36
C GLU A 175 21.89 -2.10 5.79
N GLY A 176 21.88 -0.87 6.25
CA GLY A 176 22.43 -0.50 7.56
C GLY A 176 21.38 -0.40 8.66
N PRO A 177 21.82 -0.32 9.93
CA PRO A 177 20.94 -0.13 11.07
C PRO A 177 20.38 1.30 11.14
N ASP A 178 21.12 2.27 10.63
CA ASP A 178 20.80 3.69 10.71
C ASP A 178 20.23 4.20 9.38
N VAL A 179 19.17 4.96 9.51
CA VAL A 179 18.43 5.52 8.37
C VAL A 179 18.16 7.01 8.63
N ALA A 180 18.07 7.79 7.56
CA ALA A 180 17.50 9.13 7.66
C ALA A 180 15.99 9.00 7.86
N VAL A 181 15.44 9.69 8.85
CA VAL A 181 14.00 9.67 9.16
C VAL A 181 13.48 11.06 9.50
N ILE A 182 12.32 11.39 8.95
CA ILE A 182 11.55 12.60 9.28
C ILE A 182 10.31 12.14 10.05
N THR A 183 10.07 12.71 11.21
CA THR A 183 8.82 12.46 11.94
C THR A 183 7.79 13.49 11.50
N ALA A 184 6.95 13.09 10.54
CA ALA A 184 5.89 13.95 10.01
C ALA A 184 4.78 14.18 11.03
N VAL A 185 4.41 13.14 11.77
CA VAL A 185 3.46 13.23 12.89
C VAL A 185 4.07 12.56 14.11
N GLN A 186 4.22 13.32 15.21
CA GLN A 186 4.74 12.80 16.46
C GLN A 186 3.82 11.73 17.06
N GLU A 187 4.36 10.90 17.94
CA GLU A 187 3.57 9.94 18.73
C GLU A 187 2.43 10.67 19.44
N GLY A 188 1.19 10.17 19.26
CA GLY A 188 0.00 10.82 19.82
C GLY A 188 -0.66 11.87 18.90
N GLY A 189 -0.12 12.11 17.70
CA GLY A 189 -0.61 13.18 16.81
C GLY A 189 -1.71 12.78 15.82
N LEU A 190 -1.95 11.48 15.59
CA LEU A 190 -3.01 11.05 14.68
C LEU A 190 -4.39 11.05 15.35
N ILE A 191 -4.49 10.47 16.56
CA ILE A 191 -5.74 10.35 17.33
C ILE A 191 -5.48 10.74 18.77
N PRO A 192 -6.53 11.21 19.53
CA PRO A 192 -6.41 11.47 20.96
C PRO A 192 -5.90 10.26 21.74
N ALA A 193 -5.12 10.49 22.80
CA ALA A 193 -4.47 9.42 23.57
C ALA A 193 -5.48 8.47 24.22
N GLU A 194 -6.63 8.99 24.65
CA GLU A 194 -7.72 8.24 25.25
C GLU A 194 -8.46 7.31 24.27
N GLU A 195 -8.27 7.53 22.96
CA GLU A 195 -8.85 6.70 21.90
C GLU A 195 -7.86 5.64 21.39
N VAL A 196 -6.66 5.56 21.96
CA VAL A 196 -5.69 4.51 21.64
C VAL A 196 -6.17 3.17 22.22
N SER A 197 -6.31 2.18 21.39
CA SER A 197 -6.79 0.84 21.72
C SER A 197 -5.92 -0.22 21.02
N PHE A 198 -6.06 -1.48 21.42
CA PHE A 198 -5.49 -2.59 20.66
C PHE A 198 -6.37 -3.03 19.48
N ASN A 199 -7.67 -2.60 19.46
CA ASN A 199 -8.59 -2.88 18.36
C ASN A 199 -8.41 -1.88 17.23
N HIS A 200 -8.52 -2.35 15.98
CA HIS A 200 -8.55 -1.56 14.74
C HIS A 200 -7.41 -0.53 14.63
N THR A 201 -6.24 -0.88 15.14
CA THR A 201 -5.07 0.02 15.22
C THR A 201 -4.18 -0.02 13.98
N GLY A 202 -4.38 -1.01 13.10
CA GLY A 202 -3.67 -1.07 11.83
C GLY A 202 -4.11 0.09 10.92
N ARG A 203 -3.15 0.93 10.53
CA ARG A 203 -3.38 2.01 9.58
C ARG A 203 -2.97 1.55 8.19
N THR A 204 -3.59 2.10 7.18
CA THR A 204 -3.19 1.95 5.77
C THR A 204 -2.97 3.33 5.20
N CYS A 205 -2.03 3.47 4.27
CA CYS A 205 -1.77 4.75 3.62
C CYS A 205 -1.63 4.63 2.10
N LYS A 206 -1.96 5.73 1.41
CA LYS A 206 -1.64 6.00 0.01
C LYS A 206 -1.31 7.47 -0.16
N VAL A 207 -0.41 7.77 -1.08
CA VAL A 207 -0.11 9.16 -1.45
C VAL A 207 -0.80 9.47 -2.77
N ALA A 208 -1.63 10.50 -2.79
CA ALA A 208 -2.38 10.91 -3.99
C ALA A 208 -1.61 11.92 -4.85
N ASP A 209 -2.19 12.27 -5.99
CA ASP A 209 -1.59 13.22 -6.95
C ASP A 209 -1.46 14.64 -6.39
N ASP A 210 -2.23 14.98 -5.34
CA ASP A 210 -2.12 16.24 -4.60
C ASP A 210 -0.90 16.28 -3.65
N GLY A 211 -0.09 15.21 -3.60
CA GLY A 211 1.09 15.07 -2.75
C GLY A 211 0.78 14.80 -1.28
N LYS A 212 -0.49 14.71 -0.88
CA LYS A 212 -0.88 14.39 0.49
C LYS A 212 -0.92 12.88 0.72
N VAL A 213 -0.57 12.47 1.93
CA VAL A 213 -0.78 11.10 2.39
C VAL A 213 -2.20 10.99 2.96
N TYR A 214 -2.92 9.98 2.49
CA TYR A 214 -4.24 9.57 2.97
C TYR A 214 -4.05 8.40 3.92
N ILE A 215 -4.72 8.41 5.07
CA ILE A 215 -4.54 7.43 6.14
C ILE A 215 -5.90 6.97 6.63
N THR A 216 -6.11 5.66 6.72
CA THR A 216 -7.31 5.08 7.33
C THR A 216 -7.20 5.08 8.86
N LEU A 217 -8.28 5.39 9.55
CA LEU A 217 -8.36 5.37 11.00
C LEU A 217 -9.54 4.51 11.44
N GLY A 218 -9.30 3.26 11.83
CA GLY A 218 -10.31 2.41 12.46
C GLY A 218 -10.65 2.89 13.87
N GLN A 219 -11.89 2.69 14.30
CA GLN A 219 -12.35 3.07 15.63
C GLN A 219 -12.13 1.97 16.66
N PRO A 220 -11.94 2.29 17.96
CA PRO A 220 -11.60 1.31 18.98
C PRO A 220 -12.76 0.40 19.42
N TYR A 221 -14.01 0.77 19.14
CA TYR A 221 -15.20 0.05 19.60
C TYR A 221 -15.79 -0.84 18.51
N ASN A 222 -16.59 -1.82 18.92
CA ASN A 222 -17.44 -2.57 17.98
C ASN A 222 -18.49 -1.65 17.32
N VAL A 223 -19.22 -0.89 18.16
CA VAL A 223 -19.97 0.31 17.77
C VAL A 223 -19.55 1.43 18.73
N GLN A 224 -19.25 2.61 18.22
CA GLN A 224 -18.83 3.72 19.07
C GLN A 224 -19.98 4.16 19.99
N PRO A 225 -19.69 4.52 21.26
CA PRO A 225 -20.65 5.13 22.14
C PRO A 225 -21.23 6.43 21.55
N LYS A 226 -22.49 6.71 21.90
CA LYS A 226 -23.23 7.88 21.38
C LYS A 226 -22.48 9.20 21.58
N ASP A 227 -21.88 9.40 22.75
CA ASP A 227 -21.12 10.60 23.11
C ASP A 227 -19.77 10.74 22.36
N LYS A 228 -19.31 9.69 21.67
CA LYS A 228 -18.08 9.71 20.86
C LYS A 228 -18.31 10.07 19.39
N ILE A 229 -19.54 10.09 18.91
CA ILE A 229 -19.84 10.28 17.48
C ILE A 229 -19.26 11.61 16.96
N ASP A 230 -19.50 12.71 17.66
CA ASP A 230 -18.99 14.03 17.27
C ASP A 230 -17.47 14.11 17.32
N LEU A 231 -16.84 13.49 18.32
CA LEU A 231 -15.40 13.40 18.44
C LEU A 231 -14.80 12.64 17.23
N TYR A 232 -15.40 11.51 16.85
CA TYR A 232 -14.91 10.68 15.77
C TYR A 232 -15.08 11.36 14.41
N ASN A 233 -16.23 11.99 14.17
CA ASN A 233 -16.43 12.79 12.96
C ASN A 233 -15.42 13.95 12.85
N LYS A 234 -15.08 14.59 13.99
CA LYS A 234 -14.12 15.70 14.05
C LYS A 234 -12.67 15.23 13.88
N THR A 235 -12.31 14.05 14.36
CA THR A 235 -10.92 13.54 14.35
C THR A 235 -10.64 12.63 13.17
N GLY A 236 -11.68 12.12 12.50
CA GLY A 236 -11.58 11.15 11.39
C GLY A 236 -11.43 9.71 11.86
N ILE A 237 -11.63 9.41 13.15
CA ILE A 237 -11.70 8.04 13.66
C ILE A 237 -12.95 7.37 13.04
N GLY A 238 -12.79 6.18 12.48
CA GLY A 238 -13.82 5.57 11.64
C GLY A 238 -13.93 6.26 10.28
N GLY A 239 -12.79 6.55 9.65
CA GLY A 239 -12.76 7.22 8.36
C GLY A 239 -11.37 7.30 7.73
N VAL A 240 -11.20 8.29 6.89
CA VAL A 240 -9.94 8.60 6.18
C VAL A 240 -9.58 10.05 6.48
N ILE A 241 -8.35 10.27 6.91
CA ILE A 241 -7.74 11.61 6.99
C ILE A 241 -6.72 11.79 5.88
N ARG A 242 -6.36 13.04 5.57
CA ARG A 242 -5.18 13.36 4.75
C ARG A 242 -4.34 14.46 5.41
N LEU A 243 -3.06 14.48 5.11
CA LEU A 243 -2.10 15.46 5.64
C LEU A 243 -0.86 15.55 4.75
N ASN A 244 -0.02 16.54 5.01
CA ASN A 244 1.30 16.64 4.37
C ASN A 244 2.22 15.53 4.90
N PRO A 245 2.83 14.69 4.03
CA PRO A 245 3.68 13.58 4.46
C PRO A 245 5.02 13.98 5.07
N PHE A 246 5.43 15.24 4.99
CA PHE A 246 6.73 15.70 5.48
C PHE A 246 6.68 16.34 6.88
N ASP A 247 5.61 17.07 7.18
CA ASP A 247 5.47 17.84 8.43
C ASP A 247 4.14 17.62 9.16
N GLY A 248 3.26 16.79 8.60
CA GLY A 248 1.93 16.52 9.17
C GLY A 248 0.94 17.68 9.09
N SER A 249 1.31 18.79 8.46
CA SER A 249 0.46 19.96 8.34
C SER A 249 -0.77 19.72 7.46
N GLY A 250 -1.77 20.58 7.56
CA GLY A 250 -2.99 20.48 6.76
C GLY A 250 -3.79 19.22 7.00
N LYS A 251 -3.71 18.63 8.20
CA LYS A 251 -4.52 17.47 8.60
C LYS A 251 -5.99 17.81 8.51
N GLU A 252 -6.73 17.03 7.72
CA GLU A 252 -8.17 17.18 7.57
C GLU A 252 -8.88 15.83 7.48
N VAL A 253 -10.13 15.76 7.89
CA VAL A 253 -10.98 14.58 7.71
C VAL A 253 -11.50 14.56 6.29
N TYR A 254 -11.10 13.53 5.53
CA TYR A 254 -11.47 13.39 4.13
C TYR A 254 -12.76 12.59 3.92
N ALA A 255 -12.96 11.54 4.72
CA ALA A 255 -14.20 10.76 4.75
C ALA A 255 -14.45 10.25 6.16
N MET A 256 -15.70 10.00 6.52
CA MET A 256 -16.12 9.57 7.85
C MET A 256 -17.28 8.58 7.79
N GLY A 257 -17.69 8.05 8.93
CA GLY A 257 -18.83 7.14 9.01
C GLY A 257 -18.53 5.73 8.49
N MET A 258 -17.32 5.27 8.71
CA MET A 258 -16.88 3.89 8.56
C MET A 258 -16.57 3.31 9.95
N ARG A 259 -16.49 1.99 10.06
CA ARG A 259 -16.11 1.34 11.31
C ARG A 259 -14.62 1.07 11.40
N ASN A 260 -14.11 0.28 10.50
CA ASN A 260 -12.70 -0.09 10.43
C ASN A 260 -12.26 -0.15 8.98
N PRO A 261 -12.03 1.01 8.34
CA PRO A 261 -11.48 1.04 6.99
C PRO A 261 -10.06 0.47 7.03
N ALA A 262 -9.89 -0.73 6.44
CA ALA A 262 -8.68 -1.51 6.58
C ALA A 262 -7.79 -1.44 5.34
N GLY A 263 -8.35 -1.56 4.14
CA GLY A 263 -7.64 -1.43 2.87
C GLY A 263 -7.93 -0.10 2.20
N MET A 264 -7.00 0.38 1.40
CA MET A 264 -7.19 1.60 0.60
C MET A 264 -6.34 1.56 -0.65
N ASP A 265 -6.95 2.00 -1.77
CA ASP A 265 -6.20 2.31 -2.98
C ASP A 265 -6.84 3.46 -3.76
N ILE A 266 -6.10 4.02 -4.72
CA ILE A 266 -6.53 5.14 -5.54
C ILE A 266 -6.77 4.66 -6.96
N ASN A 267 -7.98 4.89 -7.48
CA ASN A 267 -8.31 4.52 -8.85
C ASN A 267 -7.38 5.27 -9.84
N PRO A 268 -6.60 4.56 -10.65
CA PRO A 268 -5.64 5.20 -11.54
C PRO A 268 -6.30 6.06 -12.63
N LYS A 269 -7.59 5.82 -12.94
CA LYS A 269 -8.32 6.52 -14.00
C LYS A 269 -8.93 7.84 -13.52
N ASP A 270 -9.74 7.79 -12.47
CA ASP A 270 -10.54 8.93 -12.01
C ASP A 270 -10.07 9.54 -10.68
N LYS A 271 -9.00 8.95 -10.09
CA LYS A 271 -8.36 9.41 -8.86
C LYS A 271 -9.26 9.35 -7.61
N THR A 272 -10.39 8.68 -7.70
CA THR A 272 -11.23 8.41 -6.52
C THR A 272 -10.51 7.45 -5.57
N ILE A 273 -10.73 7.64 -4.26
CA ILE A 273 -10.16 6.78 -3.23
C ILE A 273 -11.17 5.67 -2.94
N TRP A 274 -10.67 4.45 -2.85
CA TRP A 274 -11.48 3.31 -2.48
C TRP A 274 -10.96 2.67 -1.20
N THR A 275 -11.89 2.22 -0.34
CA THR A 275 -11.55 1.57 0.93
C THR A 275 -12.41 0.34 1.15
N THR A 276 -11.81 -0.69 1.74
CA THR A 276 -12.58 -1.77 2.39
C THR A 276 -12.98 -1.33 3.78
N ASP A 277 -14.14 -1.77 4.28
CA ASP A 277 -14.54 -1.54 5.67
C ASP A 277 -15.06 -2.83 6.32
N ASN A 278 -14.65 -3.06 7.57
CA ASN A 278 -15.02 -4.24 8.34
C ASN A 278 -16.23 -3.95 9.23
N GLN A 279 -17.20 -4.81 9.12
CA GLN A 279 -18.52 -4.74 9.73
C GLN A 279 -18.53 -4.97 11.26
N VAL A 280 -19.68 -4.65 11.88
CA VAL A 280 -20.01 -4.89 13.28
C VAL A 280 -20.05 -6.40 13.59
N ASP A 281 -19.58 -6.76 14.78
CA ASP A 281 -19.61 -8.13 15.29
C ASP A 281 -20.83 -8.35 16.22
N GLY A 282 -21.22 -9.63 16.37
CA GLY A 282 -22.22 -10.05 17.37
C GLY A 282 -23.67 -9.96 16.90
N LEU A 283 -23.93 -9.81 15.58
CA LEU A 283 -25.28 -9.78 15.00
C LEU A 283 -25.66 -11.07 14.23
N GLY A 284 -24.89 -12.14 14.43
CA GLY A 284 -25.08 -13.42 13.77
C GLY A 284 -24.11 -13.66 12.61
N ASP A 285 -24.28 -14.77 11.90
CA ASP A 285 -23.36 -15.20 10.85
C ASP A 285 -23.45 -14.38 9.55
N ASP A 286 -24.63 -13.89 9.20
CA ASP A 286 -24.91 -13.40 7.85
C ASP A 286 -25.06 -11.89 7.73
N VAL A 287 -25.02 -11.17 8.86
CA VAL A 287 -25.13 -9.69 8.90
C VAL A 287 -24.20 -9.09 9.94
N PRO A 288 -23.79 -7.83 9.75
CA PRO A 288 -23.89 -7.02 8.54
C PRO A 288 -22.83 -7.42 7.49
N PRO A 289 -22.97 -6.94 6.23
CA PRO A 289 -21.97 -7.20 5.19
C PRO A 289 -20.66 -6.45 5.45
N GLY A 290 -19.54 -6.93 4.89
CA GLY A 290 -18.34 -6.13 4.69
C GLY A 290 -18.50 -5.22 3.48
N GLU A 291 -17.70 -4.15 3.36
CA GLU A 291 -17.92 -3.09 2.39
C GLU A 291 -16.70 -2.83 1.50
N LEU A 292 -16.98 -2.43 0.25
CA LEU A 292 -16.04 -1.73 -0.62
C LEU A 292 -16.63 -0.34 -0.94
N ASN A 293 -16.03 0.69 -0.39
CA ASN A 293 -16.48 2.07 -0.45
C ASN A 293 -15.70 2.88 -1.49
N ARG A 294 -16.39 3.76 -2.24
CA ARG A 294 -15.78 4.70 -3.19
C ARG A 294 -15.95 6.12 -2.68
N ILE A 295 -14.84 6.78 -2.36
CA ILE A 295 -14.80 8.16 -1.89
C ILE A 295 -14.53 9.06 -3.11
N THR A 296 -15.54 9.81 -3.55
CA THR A 296 -15.47 10.66 -4.75
C THR A 296 -15.14 12.12 -4.44
N LYS A 297 -15.31 12.55 -3.20
CA LYS A 297 -15.03 13.91 -2.72
C LYS A 297 -14.83 13.95 -1.22
N ALA A 298 -14.17 14.98 -0.73
CA ALA A 298 -14.03 15.23 0.70
C ALA A 298 -15.40 15.44 1.39
N GLY A 299 -15.48 15.04 2.67
CA GLY A 299 -16.64 15.24 3.52
C GLY A 299 -17.76 14.21 3.33
N GLN A 300 -17.55 13.12 2.56
CA GLN A 300 -18.54 12.05 2.46
C GLN A 300 -18.63 11.25 3.76
N HIS A 301 -19.86 10.85 4.12
CA HIS A 301 -20.18 10.03 5.27
C HIS A 301 -20.76 8.69 4.82
N PHE A 302 -20.18 7.57 5.28
CA PHE A 302 -20.50 6.20 4.82
C PHE A 302 -21.49 5.45 5.75
N GLY A 303 -22.23 6.18 6.57
CA GLY A 303 -23.39 5.68 7.29
C GLY A 303 -23.15 5.18 8.71
N PHE A 304 -21.96 4.69 9.05
CA PHE A 304 -21.69 4.15 10.39
C PHE A 304 -21.68 5.26 11.46
N PRO A 305 -22.27 5.07 12.65
CA PRO A 305 -22.78 3.83 13.25
C PRO A 305 -24.26 3.52 12.97
N TYR A 306 -24.91 4.24 12.09
CA TYR A 306 -26.34 4.03 11.80
C TYR A 306 -26.56 2.84 10.86
N TRP A 307 -25.66 2.72 9.89
CA TRP A 307 -25.67 1.71 8.83
C TRP A 307 -24.30 1.04 8.73
N ASN A 308 -24.30 -0.23 8.35
CA ASN A 308 -23.13 -0.95 7.86
C ASN A 308 -23.56 -1.70 6.59
N GLY A 309 -23.09 -1.24 5.45
CA GLY A 309 -23.77 -1.53 4.19
C GLY A 309 -25.21 -1.05 4.21
N HIS A 310 -26.12 -1.84 3.69
CA HIS A 310 -27.57 -1.57 3.77
C HIS A 310 -28.21 -2.17 5.03
N PHE A 311 -27.43 -2.71 5.96
CA PHE A 311 -27.92 -3.20 7.24
C PHE A 311 -27.98 -2.08 8.27
N LYS A 312 -29.18 -1.89 8.87
CA LYS A 312 -29.36 -0.87 9.91
C LYS A 312 -28.81 -1.35 11.25
N VAL A 313 -27.72 -0.72 11.70
CA VAL A 313 -27.05 -1.02 12.97
C VAL A 313 -27.74 -0.30 14.12
N ALA A 314 -28.12 0.96 13.93
CA ALA A 314 -28.81 1.75 14.97
C ALA A 314 -30.14 1.10 15.38
N GLY A 315 -30.28 0.79 16.67
CA GLY A 315 -31.41 0.07 17.23
C GLY A 315 -31.33 -1.45 17.15
N SER A 316 -30.23 -2.01 16.56
CA SER A 316 -29.95 -3.44 16.62
C SER A 316 -29.45 -3.89 17.99
N GLY A 317 -29.26 -5.21 18.18
CA GLY A 317 -28.68 -5.75 19.41
C GLY A 317 -27.25 -5.25 19.72
N ALA A 318 -26.53 -4.75 18.72
CA ALA A 318 -25.19 -4.19 18.91
C ALA A 318 -25.21 -2.68 19.26
N ALA A 319 -26.32 -1.98 19.02
CA ALA A 319 -26.43 -0.53 19.23
C ALA A 319 -27.86 -0.09 19.56
N PRO A 320 -28.49 -0.65 20.61
CA PRO A 320 -29.87 -0.35 20.95
C PRO A 320 -30.07 1.14 21.33
N GLU A 321 -29.04 1.77 21.92
CA GLU A 321 -29.07 3.18 22.36
C GLU A 321 -29.05 4.19 21.19
N LEU A 322 -28.76 3.76 19.97
CA LEU A 322 -28.76 4.61 18.80
C LEU A 322 -30.10 4.63 18.05
N LYS A 323 -31.12 3.90 18.53
CA LYS A 323 -32.39 3.67 17.82
C LYS A 323 -33.08 4.95 17.35
N ASP A 324 -33.10 5.98 18.21
CA ASP A 324 -33.81 7.24 17.94
C ASP A 324 -32.87 8.37 17.47
N MET A 325 -31.64 8.05 17.12
CA MET A 325 -30.71 9.04 16.59
C MET A 325 -31.01 9.38 15.15
N LYS A 326 -30.86 10.68 14.83
CA LYS A 326 -31.00 11.17 13.46
C LYS A 326 -29.80 10.71 12.60
N GLU A 327 -30.08 9.98 11.55
CA GLU A 327 -29.11 9.52 10.58
C GLU A 327 -28.58 10.69 9.70
N PRO A 328 -27.36 10.62 9.18
CA PRO A 328 -26.86 11.57 8.20
C PRO A 328 -27.73 11.53 6.93
N ALA A 329 -28.29 12.68 6.54
CA ALA A 329 -29.20 12.77 5.39
C ALA A 329 -28.55 12.45 4.03
N ASN A 330 -27.24 12.46 3.97
CA ASN A 330 -26.43 12.27 2.77
C ASN A 330 -25.43 11.12 2.90
N ALA A 331 -25.78 10.09 3.66
CA ALA A 331 -24.96 8.89 3.77
C ALA A 331 -24.76 8.24 2.39
N VAL A 332 -23.52 7.85 2.11
CA VAL A 332 -23.15 7.12 0.89
C VAL A 332 -23.07 5.65 1.21
N PHE A 333 -23.67 4.82 0.37
CA PHE A 333 -23.63 3.37 0.52
C PHE A 333 -22.48 2.75 -0.26
N PRO A 334 -22.00 1.55 0.13
CA PRO A 334 -20.88 0.89 -0.52
C PRO A 334 -21.17 0.54 -1.99
N GLN A 335 -20.11 0.45 -2.78
CA GLN A 335 -20.19 -0.06 -4.16
C GLN A 335 -20.36 -1.58 -4.20
N VAL A 336 -19.82 -2.29 -3.22
CA VAL A 336 -19.94 -3.75 -3.07
C VAL A 336 -20.16 -4.09 -1.61
N GLU A 337 -21.10 -4.99 -1.37
CA GLU A 337 -21.27 -5.68 -0.09
C GLU A 337 -20.72 -7.10 -0.22
N PHE A 338 -19.80 -7.44 0.66
CA PHE A 338 -19.24 -8.79 0.77
C PHE A 338 -20.02 -9.59 1.82
N PRO A 339 -20.02 -10.92 1.74
CA PRO A 339 -20.57 -11.74 2.81
C PRO A 339 -20.01 -11.38 4.17
N ALA A 340 -20.86 -11.40 5.19
CA ALA A 340 -20.51 -10.99 6.54
C ALA A 340 -19.28 -11.71 7.09
N HIS A 341 -18.48 -10.98 7.87
CA HIS A 341 -17.33 -11.48 8.61
C HIS A 341 -16.15 -12.02 7.78
N GLN A 342 -16.11 -11.78 6.48
CA GLN A 342 -14.95 -12.17 5.67
C GLN A 342 -13.68 -11.37 5.98
N ALA A 343 -13.81 -10.24 6.67
CA ALA A 343 -12.73 -9.34 7.04
C ALA A 343 -11.89 -8.89 5.82
N GLN A 344 -12.51 -8.08 4.96
CA GLN A 344 -11.82 -7.45 3.83
C GLN A 344 -10.74 -6.52 4.37
N LEU A 345 -9.47 -6.79 4.01
CA LEU A 345 -8.32 -5.99 4.40
C LEU A 345 -7.78 -5.23 3.18
N GLY A 346 -6.54 -5.49 2.78
CA GLY A 346 -5.90 -4.79 1.68
C GLY A 346 -6.59 -4.98 0.33
N MET A 347 -6.44 -4.00 -0.52
CA MET A 347 -6.97 -3.99 -1.87
C MET A 347 -6.03 -3.27 -2.82
N THR A 348 -6.09 -3.61 -4.10
CA THR A 348 -5.36 -2.88 -5.14
C THR A 348 -6.13 -2.85 -6.46
N PHE A 349 -6.07 -1.72 -7.15
CA PHE A 349 -6.44 -1.68 -8.57
C PHE A 349 -5.37 -2.41 -9.37
N TYR A 350 -5.76 -3.35 -10.19
CA TYR A 350 -4.81 -4.04 -11.05
C TYR A 350 -4.39 -3.13 -12.21
N THR A 351 -3.15 -2.69 -12.19
CA THR A 351 -2.55 -1.80 -13.20
C THR A 351 -1.71 -2.54 -14.23
N GLY A 352 -1.45 -3.84 -14.00
CA GLY A 352 -0.69 -4.70 -14.90
C GLY A 352 -1.44 -5.02 -16.19
N LYS A 353 -0.69 -5.56 -17.16
CA LYS A 353 -1.22 -6.02 -18.46
C LYS A 353 -1.04 -7.52 -18.68
N ALA A 354 -0.34 -8.21 -17.78
CA ALA A 354 -0.06 -9.65 -17.91
C ALA A 354 -1.29 -10.53 -17.72
N PHE A 355 -2.24 -10.12 -16.88
CA PHE A 355 -3.49 -10.86 -16.67
C PHE A 355 -4.45 -10.67 -17.84
N PRO A 356 -5.35 -11.65 -18.09
CA PRO A 356 -6.39 -11.54 -19.10
C PRO A 356 -7.18 -10.23 -19.00
N LYS A 357 -7.64 -9.72 -20.14
CA LYS A 357 -8.29 -8.41 -20.26
C LYS A 357 -9.42 -8.17 -19.26
N LYS A 358 -10.16 -9.23 -18.87
CA LYS A 358 -11.27 -9.12 -17.89
C LYS A 358 -10.81 -8.64 -16.50
N TYR A 359 -9.53 -8.82 -16.15
CA TYR A 359 -8.96 -8.41 -14.86
C TYR A 359 -8.33 -7.01 -14.90
N GLN A 360 -8.06 -6.47 -16.10
CA GLN A 360 -7.36 -5.20 -16.24
C GLN A 360 -8.22 -4.04 -15.80
N GLY A 361 -7.70 -3.25 -14.84
CA GLY A 361 -8.38 -2.10 -14.26
C GLY A 361 -9.46 -2.44 -13.22
N GLY A 362 -9.67 -3.71 -12.88
CA GLY A 362 -10.49 -4.12 -11.75
C GLY A 362 -9.73 -4.10 -10.42
N ILE A 363 -10.35 -4.56 -9.35
CA ILE A 363 -9.83 -4.50 -8.00
C ILE A 363 -9.65 -5.91 -7.45
N PHE A 364 -8.47 -6.21 -6.89
CA PHE A 364 -8.26 -7.39 -6.06
C PHE A 364 -8.38 -7.01 -4.59
N VAL A 365 -9.11 -7.81 -3.81
CA VAL A 365 -9.40 -7.57 -2.39
C VAL A 365 -9.03 -8.80 -1.58
N ALA A 366 -8.15 -8.66 -0.60
CA ALA A 366 -7.80 -9.72 0.34
C ALA A 366 -8.88 -9.86 1.42
N SER A 367 -9.46 -11.04 1.55
CA SER A 367 -10.43 -11.41 2.59
C SER A 367 -9.76 -12.32 3.60
N HIS A 368 -9.38 -11.75 4.74
CA HIS A 368 -8.57 -12.39 5.79
C HIS A 368 -9.24 -13.60 6.44
N GLY A 369 -10.56 -13.61 6.45
CA GLY A 369 -11.36 -14.72 6.96
C GLY A 369 -11.93 -14.48 8.36
N SER A 370 -13.11 -15.08 8.57
CA SER A 370 -13.90 -14.91 9.78
C SER A 370 -13.24 -15.57 11.00
N TRP A 371 -13.48 -15.00 12.17
CA TRP A 371 -13.15 -15.58 13.46
C TRP A 371 -14.42 -15.93 14.27
N ASN A 372 -15.55 -15.36 13.92
CA ASN A 372 -16.80 -15.32 14.67
C ASN A 372 -18.01 -15.87 13.90
N ARG A 373 -17.80 -16.80 12.96
CA ARG A 373 -18.88 -17.51 12.25
C ARG A 373 -18.91 -19.00 12.61
N THR A 374 -20.09 -19.58 12.62
CA THR A 374 -20.27 -21.05 12.76
C THR A 374 -19.68 -21.80 11.56
N THR A 375 -19.90 -21.27 10.35
CA THR A 375 -19.23 -21.72 9.13
C THR A 375 -18.22 -20.65 8.69
N PRO A 376 -16.92 -20.96 8.64
CA PRO A 376 -15.89 -20.01 8.20
C PRO A 376 -16.20 -19.41 6.82
N SER A 377 -15.89 -18.12 6.66
CA SER A 377 -16.07 -17.38 5.40
C SER A 377 -14.87 -16.43 5.19
N GLY A 378 -14.54 -16.15 3.94
CA GLY A 378 -13.30 -15.44 3.62
C GLY A 378 -12.16 -16.43 3.44
N TYR A 379 -10.92 -16.07 3.83
CA TYR A 379 -9.69 -16.82 3.56
C TYR A 379 -9.46 -16.98 2.05
N LEU A 380 -9.61 -15.89 1.32
CA LEU A 380 -9.62 -15.86 -0.14
C LEU A 380 -9.24 -14.48 -0.68
N ILE A 381 -9.01 -14.42 -1.98
CA ILE A 381 -8.89 -13.17 -2.72
C ILE A 381 -10.15 -13.01 -3.57
N ASN A 382 -10.81 -11.88 -3.44
CA ASN A 382 -11.90 -11.48 -4.34
C ASN A 382 -11.35 -10.63 -5.50
N TYR A 383 -12.04 -10.71 -6.63
CA TYR A 383 -11.89 -9.79 -7.75
C TYR A 383 -13.19 -9.02 -7.94
N VAL A 384 -13.08 -7.71 -8.14
CA VAL A 384 -14.22 -6.82 -8.40
C VAL A 384 -13.99 -6.11 -9.73
N PRO A 385 -14.77 -6.41 -10.78
CA PRO A 385 -14.68 -5.69 -12.05
C PRO A 385 -15.22 -4.27 -11.90
N LEU A 386 -14.71 -3.33 -12.71
CA LEU A 386 -15.28 -2.00 -12.82
C LEU A 386 -16.08 -1.86 -14.12
N ASN A 387 -17.25 -1.23 -13.99
CA ASN A 387 -18.09 -0.83 -15.11
C ASN A 387 -17.48 0.37 -15.86
N ALA A 388 -17.97 0.66 -17.05
CA ALA A 388 -17.50 1.78 -17.87
C ALA A 388 -17.68 3.15 -17.20
N ASP A 389 -18.70 3.29 -16.34
CA ASP A 389 -19.00 4.50 -15.55
C ASP A 389 -18.16 4.61 -14.27
N GLY A 390 -17.25 3.65 -14.03
CA GLY A 390 -16.38 3.62 -12.86
C GLY A 390 -17.05 3.11 -11.59
N THR A 391 -18.29 2.59 -11.65
CA THR A 391 -18.92 1.86 -10.54
C THR A 391 -18.38 0.42 -10.48
N ALA A 392 -18.54 -0.24 -9.33
CA ALA A 392 -18.14 -1.63 -9.18
C ALA A 392 -19.19 -2.58 -9.77
N GLY A 393 -18.73 -3.64 -10.41
CA GLY A 393 -19.54 -4.80 -10.72
C GLY A 393 -19.61 -5.78 -9.54
N LYS A 394 -20.17 -6.95 -9.77
CA LYS A 394 -20.29 -7.99 -8.74
C LYS A 394 -18.92 -8.59 -8.40
N ALA A 395 -18.65 -8.74 -7.11
CA ALA A 395 -17.44 -9.41 -6.65
C ALA A 395 -17.48 -10.92 -7.02
N GLU A 396 -16.32 -11.43 -7.45
CA GLU A 396 -16.06 -12.82 -7.79
C GLU A 396 -14.92 -13.35 -6.92
N VAL A 397 -14.98 -14.64 -6.53
CA VAL A 397 -13.84 -15.31 -5.90
C VAL A 397 -12.75 -15.52 -6.95
N PHE A 398 -11.56 -14.99 -6.71
CA PHE A 398 -10.41 -15.14 -7.61
C PHE A 398 -9.47 -16.26 -7.17
N ALA A 399 -9.13 -16.31 -5.88
CA ALA A 399 -8.30 -17.37 -5.32
C ALA A 399 -8.86 -17.83 -3.97
N ASP A 400 -9.07 -19.11 -3.78
CA ASP A 400 -9.53 -19.71 -2.52
C ASP A 400 -8.66 -20.90 -2.13
N GLY A 401 -8.93 -21.52 -0.95
CA GLY A 401 -8.19 -22.69 -0.46
C GLY A 401 -7.20 -22.37 0.65
N PHE A 402 -7.19 -21.15 1.18
CA PHE A 402 -6.37 -20.80 2.36
C PHE A 402 -6.93 -21.39 3.66
N ILE A 403 -8.09 -22.04 3.61
CA ILE A 403 -8.72 -22.79 4.70
C ILE A 403 -9.18 -24.17 4.20
N ASP A 404 -9.07 -25.18 5.04
CA ASP A 404 -9.72 -26.45 4.84
C ASP A 404 -11.12 -26.39 5.46
N MET A 405 -12.16 -26.37 4.63
CA MET A 405 -13.54 -26.26 5.09
C MET A 405 -14.04 -27.49 5.85
N THR A 406 -13.42 -28.66 5.65
CA THR A 406 -13.80 -29.90 6.34
C THR A 406 -13.30 -29.88 7.79
N THR A 407 -12.05 -29.50 7.98
CA THR A 407 -11.40 -29.45 9.32
C THR A 407 -11.53 -28.07 9.97
N LYS A 408 -12.00 -27.07 9.25
CA LYS A 408 -12.04 -25.63 9.64
C LYS A 408 -10.66 -25.08 10.04
N ARG A 409 -9.58 -25.66 9.50
CA ARG A 409 -8.20 -25.26 9.77
C ARG A 409 -7.71 -24.31 8.69
N ALA A 410 -7.30 -23.10 9.07
CA ALA A 410 -6.65 -22.17 8.18
C ALA A 410 -5.21 -22.59 7.89
N PHE A 411 -4.75 -22.42 6.67
CA PHE A 411 -3.37 -22.56 6.21
C PHE A 411 -2.75 -21.21 5.92
N GLY A 412 -3.57 -20.22 5.59
CA GLY A 412 -3.21 -18.84 5.33
C GLY A 412 -4.38 -17.91 5.60
N ARG A 413 -4.06 -16.63 5.75
CA ARG A 413 -5.01 -15.53 5.91
C ARG A 413 -4.52 -14.33 5.11
N PRO A 414 -4.99 -14.15 3.86
CA PRO A 414 -4.56 -13.04 3.00
C PRO A 414 -4.82 -11.68 3.63
N VAL A 415 -3.83 -10.77 3.56
CA VAL A 415 -3.92 -9.44 4.15
C VAL A 415 -3.93 -8.35 3.12
N ASP A 416 -2.98 -8.35 2.17
CA ASP A 416 -2.83 -7.27 1.20
C ASP A 416 -2.52 -7.81 -0.18
N VAL A 417 -2.76 -7.00 -1.20
CA VAL A 417 -2.43 -7.28 -2.59
C VAL A 417 -1.68 -6.10 -3.18
N ALA A 418 -0.55 -6.37 -3.84
CA ALA A 418 0.27 -5.34 -4.49
C ALA A 418 0.62 -5.74 -5.93
N ASN A 419 0.67 -4.74 -6.83
CA ASN A 419 1.12 -4.96 -8.22
C ASN A 419 2.64 -5.04 -8.29
N LEU A 420 3.17 -5.95 -9.11
CA LEU A 420 4.57 -5.93 -9.54
C LEU A 420 4.69 -5.35 -10.96
N PRO A 421 5.86 -4.81 -11.32
CA PRO A 421 6.09 -4.22 -12.66
C PRO A 421 5.92 -5.19 -13.82
N ASP A 422 6.18 -6.49 -13.60
CA ASP A 422 5.99 -7.55 -14.60
C ASP A 422 4.52 -7.90 -14.87
N GLY A 423 3.60 -7.26 -14.13
CA GLY A 423 2.16 -7.47 -14.23
C GLY A 423 1.64 -8.65 -13.39
N SER A 424 2.47 -9.31 -12.60
CA SER A 424 2.02 -10.21 -11.54
C SER A 424 1.56 -9.43 -10.31
N ILE A 425 0.93 -10.11 -9.35
CA ILE A 425 0.56 -9.52 -8.07
C ILE A 425 1.20 -10.30 -6.91
N LEU A 426 1.49 -9.59 -5.83
CA LEU A 426 1.86 -10.17 -4.55
C LEU A 426 0.66 -10.22 -3.62
N VAL A 427 0.62 -11.25 -2.78
CA VAL A 427 -0.38 -11.42 -1.71
C VAL A 427 0.37 -11.68 -0.42
N SER A 428 0.18 -10.83 0.59
CA SER A 428 0.75 -11.05 1.93
C SER A 428 -0.18 -11.88 2.81
N ASP A 429 0.40 -12.59 3.76
CA ASP A 429 -0.27 -13.51 4.66
C ASP A 429 0.39 -13.45 6.04
N ASP A 430 -0.27 -12.83 7.01
CA ASP A 430 0.27 -12.64 8.37
C ASP A 430 0.21 -13.91 9.21
N TYR A 431 -0.74 -14.79 8.93
CA TYR A 431 -0.92 -16.06 9.63
C TYR A 431 0.14 -17.08 9.22
N ALA A 432 0.38 -17.22 7.93
CA ALA A 432 1.41 -18.11 7.39
C ALA A 432 2.83 -17.51 7.52
N GLY A 433 2.94 -16.20 7.67
CA GLY A 433 4.22 -15.47 7.66
C GLY A 433 4.88 -15.53 6.29
N ALA A 434 4.13 -15.23 5.23
CA ALA A 434 4.58 -15.41 3.87
C ALA A 434 4.05 -14.31 2.94
N ILE A 435 4.70 -14.19 1.79
CA ILE A 435 4.22 -13.44 0.63
C ILE A 435 4.19 -14.39 -0.54
N TYR A 436 3.10 -14.40 -1.26
CA TYR A 436 2.89 -15.22 -2.46
C TYR A 436 2.87 -14.33 -3.70
N ARG A 437 3.40 -14.84 -4.80
CA ARG A 437 3.29 -14.22 -6.12
C ARG A 437 2.26 -14.98 -6.95
N ILE A 438 1.31 -14.26 -7.55
CA ILE A 438 0.36 -14.79 -8.52
C ILE A 438 0.69 -14.20 -9.88
N SER A 439 0.95 -15.08 -10.83
CA SER A 439 1.26 -14.75 -12.23
C SER A 439 0.31 -15.45 -13.19
N TYR A 440 0.20 -14.93 -14.40
CA TYR A 440 -0.55 -15.57 -15.48
C TYR A 440 0.43 -16.14 -16.49
N VAL A 441 0.35 -17.45 -16.72
CA VAL A 441 1.27 -18.17 -17.64
C VAL A 441 0.60 -18.54 -18.97
N GLY A 442 -0.68 -18.18 -19.13
CA GLY A 442 -1.48 -18.55 -20.29
C GLY A 442 -2.00 -19.99 -20.21
N ASN A 443 -2.76 -20.38 -21.24
CA ASN A 443 -3.24 -21.75 -21.44
C ASN A 443 -2.34 -22.48 -22.42
#